data_0b0f6033cf25dcfbcb1d3f47edfdc45a
#
_entry.id   0b0f6033cf25dcfbcb1d3f47edfdc45a
#
_cell.length_a   1.000
_cell.length_b   1.000
_cell.length_c   1.000
_cell.angle_alpha   90.00
_cell.angle_beta   90.00
_cell.angle_gamma   90.00
#
_symmetry.space_group_name_H-M   'P 1'
#
loop_
_entity.id
_entity.type
_entity.pdbx_description
1 polymer ?
#
loop_
_entity_poly.entity_id
_entity_poly.type
_entity_poly.pdbx_seq_one_letter_code
_entity_poly.pdbx_strand_id
1 'polypeptide(L)'
;MGKVFLALDQKTGKEVAVKIVKDQKQWDRERVILQKLKHTKGVPELFFAGKEKELFLVMEYILGNSLKRYGRVCGKLYKKKSLLWMIKICKVLNKIHEQGIIHMDLKPENIMLDQSGNIYLIDFGAALFAGEKLSGYGTKNYASKKQAKTEERADIYFDIYSLGKTMESLLKATDAVQKIIEKCLIDDDAKRYHNTRQIQADFERILRICRMKKGFMVVIAVFCIQNLWNQIQREEQREKEVIVPVSYTHLRAHETPEHL
;
A
#
# COMPACT_ATOMS: atom_id res chain seq x y z
N MET A 1 -23.57 -12.87 8.76
CA MET A 1 -23.00 -11.54 8.48
C MET A 1 -24.00 -10.48 8.93
N GLY A 2 -23.58 -9.51 9.74
CA GLY A 2 -24.42 -8.39 10.13
C GLY A 2 -24.69 -7.45 8.96
N LYS A 3 -25.80 -6.70 9.02
CA LYS A 3 -26.08 -5.62 8.08
C LYS A 3 -25.48 -4.34 8.61
N VAL A 4 -24.85 -3.52 7.74
CA VAL A 4 -24.30 -2.22 8.09
C VAL A 4 -25.08 -1.15 7.32
N PHE A 5 -25.49 -0.11 8.04
CA PHE A 5 -26.25 1.02 7.52
C PHE A 5 -25.48 2.32 7.74
N LEU A 6 -25.61 3.24 6.80
CA LEU A 6 -25.24 4.63 7.03
C LEU A 6 -26.40 5.31 7.77
N ALA A 7 -26.10 6.02 8.83
CA ALA A 7 -27.08 6.79 9.62
C ALA A 7 -26.51 8.17 9.96
N LEU A 8 -27.41 9.08 10.33
CA LEU A 8 -27.08 10.40 10.82
C LEU A 8 -27.30 10.45 12.33
N ASP A 9 -26.27 10.76 13.09
CA ASP A 9 -26.42 11.05 14.52
C ASP A 9 -27.12 12.40 14.70
N GLN A 10 -28.36 12.37 15.18
CA GLN A 10 -29.20 13.57 15.32
C GLN A 10 -28.62 14.58 16.33
N LYS A 11 -27.80 14.15 17.31
CA LYS A 11 -27.21 15.04 18.30
C LYS A 11 -26.01 15.79 17.76
N THR A 12 -25.18 15.13 16.96
CA THR A 12 -23.92 15.70 16.47
C THR A 12 -23.97 16.12 14.99
N GLY A 13 -25.00 15.71 14.25
CA GLY A 13 -25.12 15.92 12.80
C GLY A 13 -24.07 15.13 11.97
N LYS A 14 -23.39 14.15 12.57
CA LYS A 14 -22.34 13.37 11.89
C LYS A 14 -22.91 12.08 11.31
N GLU A 15 -22.35 11.70 10.15
CA GLU A 15 -22.60 10.38 9.59
C GLU A 15 -21.90 9.30 10.44
N VAL A 16 -22.61 8.21 10.70
CA VAL A 16 -22.15 7.06 11.49
C VAL A 16 -22.49 5.76 10.77
N ALA A 17 -21.71 4.73 11.01
CA ALA A 17 -22.01 3.36 10.57
C ALA A 17 -22.71 2.61 11.69
N VAL A 18 -23.90 2.05 11.40
CA VAL A 18 -24.67 1.23 12.35
C VAL A 18 -24.64 -0.20 11.88
N LYS A 19 -23.97 -1.09 12.64
CA LYS A 19 -23.88 -2.52 12.37
C LYS A 19 -24.88 -3.29 13.24
N ILE A 20 -25.80 -4.00 12.61
CA ILE A 20 -26.71 -4.92 13.29
C ILE A 20 -26.04 -6.28 13.41
N VAL A 21 -25.96 -6.82 14.61
CA VAL A 21 -25.37 -8.12 14.93
C VAL A 21 -26.45 -9.06 15.45
N LYS A 22 -26.52 -10.28 14.94
CA LYS A 22 -27.58 -11.23 15.33
C LYS A 22 -27.19 -12.09 16.54
N ASP A 23 -25.93 -12.40 16.66
CA ASP A 23 -25.38 -13.28 17.71
C ASP A 23 -24.87 -12.47 18.88
N GLN A 24 -25.36 -12.76 20.09
CA GLN A 24 -25.02 -12.05 21.33
C GLN A 24 -23.52 -12.20 21.67
N LYS A 25 -22.96 -13.40 21.49
CA LYS A 25 -21.54 -13.65 21.85
C LYS A 25 -20.62 -12.88 20.90
N GLN A 26 -20.98 -12.84 19.59
CA GLN A 26 -20.26 -12.08 18.59
C GLN A 26 -20.33 -10.58 18.90
N TRP A 27 -21.52 -10.07 19.25
CA TRP A 27 -21.71 -8.67 19.61
C TRP A 27 -20.90 -8.25 20.85
N ASP A 28 -20.95 -9.07 21.92
CA ASP A 28 -20.19 -8.80 23.15
C ASP A 28 -18.68 -8.76 22.86
N ARG A 29 -18.17 -9.71 22.07
CA ARG A 29 -16.76 -9.78 21.69
C ARG A 29 -16.36 -8.60 20.83
N GLU A 30 -17.07 -8.30 19.74
CA GLU A 30 -16.76 -7.19 18.84
C GLU A 30 -16.78 -5.85 19.57
N ARG A 31 -17.75 -5.65 20.45
CA ARG A 31 -17.83 -4.47 21.32
C ARG A 31 -16.59 -4.32 22.20
N VAL A 32 -16.18 -5.37 22.90
CA VAL A 32 -15.00 -5.35 23.80
C VAL A 32 -13.73 -5.09 23.01
N ILE A 33 -13.57 -5.72 21.85
CA ILE A 33 -12.41 -5.54 20.99
C ILE A 33 -12.34 -4.10 20.46
N LEU A 34 -13.44 -3.54 19.95
CA LEU A 34 -13.48 -2.16 19.45
C LEU A 34 -13.25 -1.15 20.57
N GLN A 35 -13.76 -1.40 21.79
CA GLN A 35 -13.45 -0.57 22.96
C GLN A 35 -11.96 -0.59 23.32
N LYS A 36 -11.31 -1.76 23.24
CA LYS A 36 -9.87 -1.88 23.49
C LYS A 36 -9.04 -1.18 22.40
N LEU A 37 -9.51 -1.23 21.16
CA LEU A 37 -8.86 -0.59 20.02
C LEU A 37 -9.21 0.91 19.89
N LYS A 38 -9.94 1.48 20.84
CA LYS A 38 -10.28 2.90 20.85
C LYS A 38 -9.02 3.75 20.67
N HIS A 39 -9.10 4.76 19.78
CA HIS A 39 -7.99 5.63 19.39
C HIS A 39 -6.85 4.95 18.59
N THR A 40 -7.02 3.70 18.17
CA THR A 40 -6.07 3.03 17.27
C THR A 40 -6.26 3.54 15.84
N LYS A 41 -5.31 4.36 15.35
CA LYS A 41 -5.39 4.88 13.97
C LYS A 41 -5.48 3.75 12.95
N GLY A 42 -6.52 3.79 12.12
CA GLY A 42 -6.83 2.78 11.10
C GLY A 42 -7.82 1.71 11.56
N VAL A 43 -8.48 1.94 12.70
CA VAL A 43 -9.64 1.18 13.19
C VAL A 43 -10.77 2.17 13.40
N PRO A 44 -12.02 1.90 12.94
CA PRO A 44 -13.16 2.77 13.21
C PRO A 44 -13.43 2.89 14.70
N GLU A 45 -13.67 4.10 15.20
CA GLU A 45 -14.00 4.31 16.61
C GLU A 45 -15.42 3.81 16.90
N LEU A 46 -15.57 3.06 18.01
CA LEU A 46 -16.88 2.68 18.54
C LEU A 46 -17.45 3.84 19.37
N PHE A 47 -18.58 4.39 18.95
CA PHE A 47 -19.27 5.48 19.66
C PHE A 47 -20.29 4.95 20.66
N PHE A 48 -21.07 3.95 20.27
CA PHE A 48 -22.12 3.39 21.11
C PHE A 48 -22.39 1.92 20.77
N ALA A 49 -22.84 1.16 21.74
CA ALA A 49 -23.27 -0.22 21.59
C ALA A 49 -24.60 -0.42 22.32
N GLY A 50 -25.63 -0.80 21.61
CA GLY A 50 -26.98 -0.90 22.14
C GLY A 50 -27.59 -2.30 22.02
N LYS A 51 -28.52 -2.58 22.95
CA LYS A 51 -29.35 -3.78 22.97
C LYS A 51 -30.79 -3.32 23.18
N GLU A 52 -31.54 -3.25 22.10
CA GLU A 52 -32.97 -2.95 22.16
C GLU A 52 -33.75 -4.12 21.53
N LYS A 53 -34.45 -3.88 20.39
CA LYS A 53 -35.06 -4.94 19.58
C LYS A 53 -33.98 -5.76 18.86
N GLU A 54 -32.85 -5.15 18.55
CA GLU A 54 -31.69 -5.74 17.90
C GLU A 54 -30.41 -5.36 18.64
N LEU A 55 -29.36 -6.15 18.46
CA LEU A 55 -28.02 -5.83 18.94
C LEU A 55 -27.33 -4.99 17.89
N PHE A 56 -26.84 -3.81 18.24
CA PHE A 56 -26.20 -2.93 17.28
C PHE A 56 -24.96 -2.23 17.84
N LEU A 57 -24.06 -1.87 16.92
CA LEU A 57 -22.85 -1.11 17.16
C LEU A 57 -22.90 0.15 16.30
N VAL A 58 -22.69 1.32 16.93
CA VAL A 58 -22.58 2.62 16.25
C VAL A 58 -21.12 3.01 16.24
N MET A 59 -20.55 3.16 15.07
CA MET A 59 -19.11 3.40 14.89
C MET A 59 -18.85 4.50 13.86
N GLU A 60 -17.61 4.94 13.80
CA GLU A 60 -17.12 5.89 12.80
C GLU A 60 -17.47 5.42 11.39
N TYR A 61 -18.09 6.30 10.60
CA TYR A 61 -18.30 6.06 9.18
C TYR A 61 -17.05 6.46 8.41
N ILE A 62 -16.46 5.51 7.68
CA ILE A 62 -15.27 5.75 6.87
C ILE A 62 -15.70 6.15 5.46
N LEU A 63 -15.57 7.44 5.15
CA LEU A 63 -15.86 7.97 3.81
C LEU A 63 -14.79 7.53 2.82
N GLY A 64 -15.04 6.42 2.13
CA GLY A 64 -14.07 5.81 1.23
C GLY A 64 -14.61 4.58 0.52
N ASN A 65 -13.70 3.77 -0.01
CA ASN A 65 -14.05 2.54 -0.71
C ASN A 65 -13.22 1.37 -0.19
N SER A 66 -13.80 0.16 -0.20
CA SER A 66 -13.04 -1.05 0.11
C SER A 66 -12.01 -1.34 -0.99
N LEU A 67 -10.91 -2.00 -0.63
CA LEU A 67 -9.88 -2.41 -1.60
C LEU A 67 -10.42 -3.41 -2.62
N LYS A 68 -11.51 -4.12 -2.33
CA LYS A 68 -12.21 -4.95 -3.32
C LYS A 68 -12.59 -4.16 -4.57
N ARG A 69 -13.07 -2.91 -4.40
CA ARG A 69 -13.47 -2.04 -5.51
C ARG A 69 -12.30 -1.69 -6.43
N TYR A 70 -11.09 -1.61 -5.88
CA TYR A 70 -9.91 -1.29 -6.69
C TYR A 70 -9.42 -2.48 -7.52
N GLY A 71 -9.82 -3.72 -7.21
CA GLY A 71 -9.43 -4.93 -7.93
C GLY A 71 -7.93 -5.13 -8.02
N ARG A 72 -7.50 -5.96 -8.97
CA ARG A 72 -6.07 -6.13 -9.26
C ARG A 72 -5.52 -4.87 -9.91
N VAL A 73 -4.58 -4.26 -9.27
CA VAL A 73 -3.91 -3.07 -9.77
C VAL A 73 -2.96 -3.44 -10.91
N CYS A 74 -3.34 -3.10 -12.15
CA CYS A 74 -2.54 -3.35 -13.35
C CYS A 74 -1.71 -2.12 -13.73
N GLY A 75 -0.40 -2.31 -14.04
CA GLY A 75 0.46 -1.29 -14.64
C GLY A 75 1.42 -0.56 -13.71
N LYS A 76 2.36 0.22 -14.31
CA LYS A 76 3.47 0.89 -13.58
C LYS A 76 3.02 1.96 -12.59
N LEU A 77 1.95 2.69 -12.90
CA LEU A 77 1.46 3.80 -12.07
C LEU A 77 0.92 3.34 -10.73
N TYR A 78 0.36 2.14 -10.67
CA TYR A 78 -0.27 1.57 -9.49
C TYR A 78 0.69 0.81 -8.58
N LYS A 79 1.86 0.35 -9.08
CA LYS A 79 2.83 -0.41 -8.27
C LYS A 79 3.26 0.33 -7.00
N LYS A 80 3.63 1.62 -7.12
CA LYS A 80 4.05 2.41 -5.96
C LYS A 80 2.90 2.64 -4.97
N LYS A 81 1.70 2.89 -5.47
CA LYS A 81 0.50 3.16 -4.66
C LYS A 81 0.07 1.91 -3.89
N SER A 82 0.04 0.75 -4.55
CA SER A 82 -0.30 -0.51 -3.90
C SER A 82 0.74 -0.96 -2.86
N LEU A 83 2.03 -0.75 -3.10
CA LEU A 83 3.07 -1.01 -2.09
C LEU A 83 2.89 -0.11 -0.85
N LEU A 84 2.53 1.17 -1.04
CA LEU A 84 2.21 2.07 0.07
C LEU A 84 0.96 1.61 0.85
N TRP A 85 -0.05 1.07 0.18
CA TRP A 85 -1.21 0.48 0.86
C TRP A 85 -0.81 -0.72 1.71
N MET A 86 0.02 -1.63 1.19
CA MET A 86 0.50 -2.79 1.97
C MET A 86 1.28 -2.34 3.22
N ILE A 87 2.17 -1.35 3.10
CA ILE A 87 2.87 -0.77 4.24
C ILE A 87 1.89 -0.20 5.27
N LYS A 88 0.85 0.54 4.83
CA LYS A 88 -0.15 1.10 5.72
C LYS A 88 -0.99 0.01 6.40
N ILE A 89 -1.39 -1.05 5.68
CA ILE A 89 -2.09 -2.20 6.24
C ILE A 89 -1.24 -2.87 7.33
N CYS A 90 0.04 -3.15 7.03
CA CYS A 90 0.96 -3.73 8.02
C CYS A 90 1.09 -2.86 9.28
N LYS A 91 1.12 -1.52 9.13
CA LYS A 91 1.17 -0.59 10.28
C LYS A 91 -0.08 -0.65 11.14
N VAL A 92 -1.26 -0.76 10.54
CA VAL A 92 -2.52 -0.89 11.29
C VAL A 92 -2.58 -2.24 11.99
N LEU A 93 -2.31 -3.33 11.27
CA LEU A 93 -2.27 -4.69 11.84
C LEU A 93 -1.29 -4.79 13.00
N ASN A 94 -0.09 -4.20 12.86
CA ASN A 94 0.89 -4.23 13.94
C ASN A 94 0.35 -3.59 15.24
N LYS A 95 -0.36 -2.46 15.13
CA LYS A 95 -0.97 -1.79 16.30
C LYS A 95 -2.07 -2.63 16.96
N ILE A 96 -2.82 -3.39 16.15
CA ILE A 96 -3.87 -4.31 16.62
C ILE A 96 -3.21 -5.48 17.34
N HIS A 97 -2.18 -6.08 16.75
CA HIS A 97 -1.42 -7.20 17.32
C HIS A 97 -0.70 -6.82 18.62
N GLU A 98 -0.17 -5.60 18.72
CA GLU A 98 0.45 -5.08 19.96
C GLU A 98 -0.55 -5.00 21.12
N GLN A 99 -1.84 -4.93 20.83
CA GLN A 99 -2.91 -4.98 21.84
C GLN A 99 -3.43 -6.41 22.08
N GLY A 100 -2.75 -7.42 21.53
CA GLY A 100 -3.11 -8.83 21.67
C GLY A 100 -4.40 -9.21 20.96
N ILE A 101 -4.75 -8.52 19.86
CA ILE A 101 -5.95 -8.80 19.06
C ILE A 101 -5.52 -9.32 17.70
N ILE A 102 -6.20 -10.36 17.23
CA ILE A 102 -6.05 -10.97 15.90
C ILE A 102 -7.33 -10.71 15.12
N HIS A 103 -7.24 -10.17 13.92
CA HIS A 103 -8.41 -9.76 13.12
C HIS A 103 -9.21 -10.95 12.58
N MET A 104 -8.55 -12.03 12.21
CA MET A 104 -9.10 -13.33 11.77
C MET A 104 -9.87 -13.33 10.44
N ASP A 105 -10.29 -12.20 9.89
CA ASP A 105 -11.04 -12.11 8.62
C ASP A 105 -10.51 -10.99 7.71
N LEU A 106 -9.17 -10.93 7.56
CA LEU A 106 -8.54 -9.94 6.69
C LEU A 106 -8.75 -10.31 5.21
N LYS A 107 -9.42 -9.42 4.48
CA LYS A 107 -9.72 -9.56 3.05
C LYS A 107 -9.96 -8.18 2.42
N PRO A 108 -9.94 -8.06 1.08
CA PRO A 108 -10.11 -6.76 0.41
C PRO A 108 -11.40 -6.00 0.77
N GLU A 109 -12.46 -6.74 1.11
CA GLU A 109 -13.74 -6.17 1.55
C GLU A 109 -13.64 -5.45 2.89
N ASN A 110 -12.79 -5.95 3.79
CA ASN A 110 -12.62 -5.47 5.15
C ASN A 110 -11.49 -4.44 5.30
N ILE A 111 -10.93 -3.97 4.18
CA ILE A 111 -9.90 -2.94 4.14
C ILE A 111 -10.46 -1.75 3.38
N MET A 112 -10.69 -0.64 4.09
CA MET A 112 -11.17 0.62 3.51
C MET A 112 -10.00 1.56 3.23
N LEU A 113 -10.10 2.30 2.13
CA LEU A 113 -9.22 3.41 1.78
C LEU A 113 -10.08 4.68 1.78
N ASP A 114 -9.77 5.64 2.67
CA ASP A 114 -10.44 6.93 2.72
C ASP A 114 -9.97 7.87 1.59
N GLN A 115 -10.61 9.03 1.47
CA GLN A 115 -10.28 10.04 0.47
C GLN A 115 -8.88 10.64 0.65
N SER A 116 -8.36 10.65 1.88
CA SER A 116 -7.00 11.11 2.21
C SER A 116 -5.94 10.04 1.97
N GLY A 117 -6.33 8.83 1.57
CA GLY A 117 -5.44 7.70 1.33
C GLY A 117 -5.00 6.98 2.60
N ASN A 118 -5.75 7.12 3.70
CA ASN A 118 -5.53 6.32 4.90
C ASN A 118 -6.22 4.96 4.76
N ILE A 119 -5.64 3.96 5.43
CA ILE A 119 -6.19 2.60 5.50
C ILE A 119 -6.90 2.43 6.83
N TYR A 120 -8.08 1.82 6.75
CA TYR A 120 -8.86 1.36 7.90
C TYR A 120 -9.15 -0.13 7.74
N LEU A 121 -8.95 -0.89 8.82
CA LEU A 121 -9.41 -2.27 8.94
C LEU A 121 -10.78 -2.23 9.62
N ILE A 122 -11.76 -2.83 8.99
CA ILE A 122 -13.16 -2.83 9.43
C ILE A 122 -13.62 -4.27 9.67
N ASP A 123 -14.75 -4.41 10.38
CA ASP A 123 -15.41 -5.69 10.67
C ASP A 123 -14.59 -6.63 11.55
N PHE A 124 -14.63 -6.35 12.86
CA PHE A 124 -14.00 -7.16 13.90
C PHE A 124 -14.89 -8.31 14.43
N GLY A 125 -15.95 -8.66 13.68
CA GLY A 125 -16.89 -9.70 14.09
C GLY A 125 -16.30 -11.11 14.22
N ALA A 126 -15.18 -11.37 13.54
CA ALA A 126 -14.43 -12.62 13.66
C ALA A 126 -13.19 -12.51 14.57
N ALA A 127 -12.85 -11.29 15.02
CA ALA A 127 -11.63 -11.04 15.75
C ALA A 127 -11.60 -11.77 17.11
N LEU A 128 -10.39 -12.16 17.53
CA LEU A 128 -10.13 -12.88 18.76
C LEU A 128 -8.98 -12.25 19.53
N PHE A 129 -8.93 -12.49 20.85
CA PHE A 129 -7.71 -12.25 21.60
C PHE A 129 -6.66 -13.33 21.28
N ALA A 130 -5.40 -12.93 21.24
CA ALA A 130 -4.29 -13.87 21.04
C ALA A 130 -4.32 -15.00 22.06
N GLY A 131 -4.19 -16.23 21.60
CA GLY A 131 -4.27 -17.44 22.44
C GLY A 131 -5.68 -17.96 22.70
N GLU A 132 -6.76 -17.27 22.30
CA GLU A 132 -8.12 -17.81 22.37
C GLU A 132 -8.29 -18.99 21.43
N LYS A 133 -9.11 -19.97 21.82
CA LYS A 133 -9.45 -21.12 20.97
C LYS A 133 -10.23 -20.66 19.73
N LEU A 134 -9.89 -21.23 18.58
CA LEU A 134 -10.63 -20.96 17.35
C LEU A 134 -12.02 -21.56 17.43
N SER A 135 -12.99 -20.84 16.89
CA SER A 135 -14.38 -21.28 16.75
C SER A 135 -14.77 -21.68 15.32
N GLY A 136 -13.76 -21.90 14.45
CA GLY A 136 -13.98 -22.33 13.07
C GLY A 136 -14.47 -21.24 12.13
N TYR A 137 -14.30 -19.96 12.48
CA TYR A 137 -14.69 -18.82 11.63
C TYR A 137 -13.53 -18.37 10.72
N GLY A 138 -13.89 -17.94 9.52
CA GLY A 138 -12.98 -17.33 8.54
C GLY A 138 -13.56 -17.42 7.13
N THR A 139 -13.19 -16.50 6.27
CA THR A 139 -13.61 -16.51 4.86
C THR A 139 -12.79 -17.56 4.09
N LYS A 140 -13.44 -18.60 3.56
CA LYS A 140 -12.85 -19.81 2.94
C LYS A 140 -11.65 -19.57 2.02
N ASN A 141 -11.61 -18.48 1.26
CA ASN A 141 -10.54 -18.20 0.30
C ASN A 141 -9.34 -17.45 0.91
N TYR A 142 -9.47 -16.90 2.11
CA TYR A 142 -8.46 -16.08 2.78
C TYR A 142 -7.93 -16.73 4.06
N ALA A 143 -8.69 -17.67 4.65
CA ALA A 143 -8.31 -18.38 5.84
C ALA A 143 -7.32 -19.52 5.55
N SER A 144 -6.35 -19.74 6.45
CA SER A 144 -5.47 -20.90 6.36
C SER A 144 -6.24 -22.18 6.69
N LYS A 145 -5.74 -23.35 6.24
CA LYS A 145 -6.32 -24.66 6.59
C LYS A 145 -6.32 -24.90 8.11
N LYS A 146 -5.35 -24.33 8.83
CA LYS A 146 -5.27 -24.43 10.29
C LYS A 146 -6.42 -23.68 10.98
N GLN A 147 -6.90 -22.58 10.39
CA GLN A 147 -7.99 -21.77 10.96
C GLN A 147 -9.33 -22.52 11.02
N ALA A 148 -9.50 -23.56 10.22
CA ALA A 148 -10.67 -24.44 10.28
C ALA A 148 -10.62 -25.48 11.41
N LYS A 149 -9.47 -25.62 12.09
CA LYS A 149 -9.28 -26.58 13.19
C LYS A 149 -9.64 -25.93 14.51
N THR A 150 -10.55 -26.51 15.26
CA THR A 150 -11.02 -26.01 16.57
C THR A 150 -9.99 -26.15 17.70
N GLU A 151 -8.94 -26.94 17.51
CA GLU A 151 -7.87 -27.15 18.49
C GLU A 151 -6.82 -26.02 18.45
N GLU A 152 -6.74 -25.29 17.36
CA GLU A 152 -5.79 -24.19 17.19
C GLU A 152 -6.19 -22.96 18.01
N ARG A 153 -5.20 -22.12 18.31
CA ARG A 153 -5.40 -20.88 19.04
C ARG A 153 -5.14 -19.68 18.13
N ALA A 154 -5.82 -18.58 18.39
CA ALA A 154 -5.66 -17.34 17.64
C ALA A 154 -4.22 -16.82 17.74
N ASP A 155 -3.57 -16.68 16.61
CA ASP A 155 -2.18 -16.26 16.46
C ASP A 155 -2.03 -15.26 15.29
N ILE A 156 -1.04 -14.40 15.37
CA ILE A 156 -0.69 -13.41 14.34
C ILE A 156 -0.52 -14.07 12.95
N TYR A 157 -0.11 -15.31 12.90
CA TYR A 157 0.02 -16.08 11.68
C TYR A 157 -1.25 -16.05 10.82
N PHE A 158 -2.45 -16.10 11.42
CA PHE A 158 -3.69 -16.12 10.65
C PHE A 158 -3.91 -14.81 9.88
N ASP A 159 -3.59 -13.68 10.49
CA ASP A 159 -3.64 -12.40 9.81
C ASP A 159 -2.54 -12.24 8.76
N ILE A 160 -1.33 -12.75 9.02
CA ILE A 160 -0.23 -12.78 8.04
C ILE A 160 -0.60 -13.61 6.81
N TYR A 161 -1.18 -14.79 7.02
CA TYR A 161 -1.66 -15.67 5.94
C TYR A 161 -2.76 -14.98 5.11
N SER A 162 -3.78 -14.44 5.79
CA SER A 162 -4.89 -13.72 5.16
C SER A 162 -4.41 -12.47 4.40
N LEU A 163 -3.38 -11.78 4.92
CA LEU A 163 -2.72 -10.68 4.21
C LEU A 163 -2.02 -11.17 2.93
N GLY A 164 -1.34 -12.33 2.98
CA GLY A 164 -0.76 -12.98 1.79
C GLY A 164 -1.80 -13.24 0.72
N LYS A 165 -2.95 -13.84 1.11
CA LYS A 165 -4.09 -14.06 0.20
C LYS A 165 -4.70 -12.77 -0.33
N THR A 166 -4.80 -11.75 0.50
CA THR A 166 -5.25 -10.41 0.10
C THR A 166 -4.31 -9.81 -0.94
N MET A 167 -3.00 -9.94 -0.76
CA MET A 167 -2.01 -9.50 -1.73
C MET A 167 -2.12 -10.25 -3.07
N GLU A 168 -2.28 -11.58 -3.05
CA GLU A 168 -2.52 -12.37 -4.27
C GLU A 168 -3.72 -11.86 -5.07
N SER A 169 -4.80 -11.48 -4.38
CA SER A 169 -6.03 -11.01 -5.02
C SER A 169 -5.93 -9.59 -5.57
N LEU A 170 -5.12 -8.72 -4.96
CA LEU A 170 -5.07 -7.28 -5.26
C LEU A 170 -3.88 -6.90 -6.12
N LEU A 171 -2.74 -7.60 -6.03
CA LEU A 171 -1.50 -7.18 -6.64
C LEU A 171 -1.16 -8.00 -7.89
N LYS A 172 -0.70 -7.30 -8.93
CA LYS A 172 0.09 -7.94 -9.98
C LYS A 172 1.54 -8.00 -9.45
N ALA A 173 1.90 -9.15 -8.89
CA ALA A 173 3.19 -9.32 -8.22
C ALA A 173 4.37 -9.21 -9.21
N THR A 174 5.43 -8.54 -8.78
CA THR A 174 6.78 -8.71 -9.33
C THR A 174 7.47 -9.81 -8.52
N ASP A 175 8.59 -10.35 -9.00
CA ASP A 175 9.34 -11.41 -8.30
C ASP A 175 9.61 -11.06 -6.83
N ALA A 176 9.96 -9.79 -6.55
CA ALA A 176 10.19 -9.33 -5.18
C ALA A 176 8.92 -9.34 -4.32
N VAL A 177 7.77 -8.94 -4.89
CA VAL A 177 6.48 -8.96 -4.18
C VAL A 177 5.98 -10.39 -4.07
N GLN A 178 6.19 -11.23 -5.08
CA GLN A 178 5.83 -12.64 -5.07
C GLN A 178 6.53 -13.38 -3.91
N LYS A 179 7.82 -13.15 -3.70
CA LYS A 179 8.55 -13.72 -2.55
C LYS A 179 7.98 -13.31 -1.19
N ILE A 180 7.48 -12.07 -1.05
CA ILE A 180 6.79 -11.64 0.17
C ILE A 180 5.48 -12.42 0.35
N ILE A 181 4.68 -12.55 -0.72
CA ILE A 181 3.41 -13.28 -0.69
C ILE A 181 3.66 -14.74 -0.30
N GLU A 182 4.58 -15.41 -0.97
CA GLU A 182 4.95 -16.81 -0.67
C GLU A 182 5.36 -16.99 0.79
N LYS A 183 6.21 -16.08 1.31
CA LYS A 183 6.64 -16.12 2.71
C LYS A 183 5.51 -15.89 3.71
N CYS A 184 4.46 -15.13 3.34
CA CYS A 184 3.24 -15.01 4.16
C CYS A 184 2.42 -16.32 4.20
N LEU A 185 2.49 -17.12 3.14
CA LEU A 185 1.66 -18.32 2.95
C LEU A 185 2.32 -19.62 3.42
N ILE A 186 3.59 -19.58 3.83
CA ILE A 186 4.32 -20.75 4.32
C ILE A 186 3.75 -21.18 5.67
N ASP A 187 3.50 -22.49 5.80
CA ASP A 187 3.07 -23.12 7.07
C ASP A 187 4.23 -23.39 8.04
N ASP A 188 5.47 -23.39 7.55
CA ASP A 188 6.69 -23.62 8.33
C ASP A 188 7.04 -22.38 9.18
N ASP A 189 6.97 -22.54 10.50
CA ASP A 189 7.20 -21.47 11.46
C ASP A 189 8.60 -20.84 11.32
N ALA A 190 9.62 -21.61 11.00
CA ALA A 190 10.99 -21.12 10.88
C ALA A 190 11.21 -20.23 9.65
N LYS A 191 10.39 -20.40 8.60
CA LYS A 191 10.54 -19.73 7.30
C LYS A 191 9.57 -18.59 7.07
N ARG A 192 8.45 -18.54 7.80
CA ARG A 192 7.43 -17.51 7.64
C ARG A 192 7.78 -16.18 8.31
N TYR A 193 6.98 -15.18 8.09
CA TYR A 193 7.02 -13.96 8.90
C TYR A 193 6.46 -14.23 10.31
N HIS A 194 7.11 -13.64 11.33
CA HIS A 194 6.67 -13.73 12.72
C HIS A 194 5.84 -12.51 13.17
N ASN A 195 5.87 -11.43 12.40
CA ASN A 195 5.08 -10.22 12.66
C ASN A 195 4.96 -9.36 11.40
N THR A 196 3.99 -8.45 11.41
CA THR A 196 3.72 -7.56 10.27
C THR A 196 4.78 -6.49 10.07
N ARG A 197 5.63 -6.18 11.06
CA ARG A 197 6.77 -5.25 10.90
C ARG A 197 7.82 -5.80 9.93
N GLN A 198 8.05 -7.10 9.92
CA GLN A 198 8.98 -7.72 8.97
C GLN A 198 8.47 -7.58 7.53
N ILE A 199 7.17 -7.79 7.30
CA ILE A 199 6.52 -7.59 5.99
C ILE A 199 6.62 -6.12 5.57
N GLN A 200 6.33 -5.20 6.49
CA GLN A 200 6.45 -3.77 6.27
C GLN A 200 7.88 -3.39 5.82
N ALA A 201 8.90 -3.88 6.53
CA ALA A 201 10.30 -3.59 6.22
C ALA A 201 10.69 -4.07 4.82
N ASP A 202 10.24 -5.25 4.39
CA ASP A 202 10.49 -5.77 3.04
C ASP A 202 9.81 -4.91 1.96
N PHE A 203 8.58 -4.44 2.18
CA PHE A 203 7.93 -3.48 1.27
C PHE A 203 8.65 -2.14 1.22
N GLU A 204 9.09 -1.62 2.36
CA GLU A 204 9.86 -0.36 2.43
C GLU A 204 11.21 -0.50 1.71
N ARG A 205 11.86 -1.68 1.80
CA ARG A 205 13.08 -2.00 1.06
C ARG A 205 12.85 -1.97 -0.45
N ILE A 206 11.76 -2.60 -0.94
CA ILE A 206 11.39 -2.55 -2.37
C ILE A 206 11.17 -1.10 -2.82
N LEU A 207 10.45 -0.29 -2.05
CA LEU A 207 10.22 1.12 -2.38
C LEU A 207 11.52 1.93 -2.43
N ARG A 208 12.46 1.66 -1.51
CA ARG A 208 13.78 2.32 -1.47
C ARG A 208 14.57 2.00 -2.73
N ILE A 209 14.64 0.73 -3.11
CA ILE A 209 15.32 0.29 -4.34
C ILE A 209 14.70 0.95 -5.58
N CYS A 210 13.36 1.01 -5.65
CA CYS A 210 12.66 1.67 -6.75
C CYS A 210 12.98 3.18 -6.83
N ARG A 211 13.14 3.86 -5.69
CA ARG A 211 13.52 5.28 -5.64
C ARG A 211 14.95 5.48 -6.11
N MET A 212 15.89 4.65 -5.64
CA MET A 212 17.30 4.71 -6.03
C MET A 212 17.48 4.51 -7.54
N LYS A 213 16.82 3.49 -8.13
CA LYS A 213 16.85 3.26 -9.58
C LYS A 213 16.36 4.46 -10.39
N LYS A 214 15.29 5.15 -9.93
CA LYS A 214 14.80 6.37 -10.58
C LYS A 214 15.81 7.52 -10.47
N GLY A 215 16.39 7.73 -9.30
CA GLY A 215 17.42 8.75 -9.08
C GLY A 215 18.64 8.52 -9.99
N PHE A 216 19.13 7.28 -10.07
CA PHE A 216 20.23 6.90 -10.95
C PHE A 216 19.94 7.14 -12.43
N MET A 217 18.72 6.80 -12.90
CA MET A 217 18.29 7.09 -14.27
C MET A 217 18.25 8.59 -14.59
N VAL A 218 17.86 9.42 -13.64
CA VAL A 218 17.88 10.88 -13.80
C VAL A 218 19.32 11.38 -13.92
N VAL A 219 20.24 10.91 -13.07
CA VAL A 219 21.65 11.27 -13.13
C VAL A 219 22.28 10.88 -14.48
N ILE A 220 22.00 9.66 -14.97
CA ILE A 220 22.46 9.23 -16.30
C ILE A 220 21.90 10.13 -17.39
N ALA A 221 20.62 10.44 -17.36
CA ALA A 221 19.99 11.31 -18.36
C ALA A 221 20.65 12.71 -18.38
N VAL A 222 20.88 13.31 -17.21
CA VAL A 222 21.56 14.60 -17.08
C VAL A 222 22.97 14.52 -17.65
N PHE A 223 23.72 13.47 -17.31
CA PHE A 223 25.08 13.25 -17.81
C PHE A 223 25.10 13.08 -19.35
N CYS A 224 24.16 12.33 -19.92
CA CYS A 224 24.06 12.18 -21.38
C CYS A 224 23.72 13.52 -22.05
N ILE A 225 22.81 14.32 -21.49
CA ILE A 225 22.47 15.64 -22.02
C ILE A 225 23.69 16.57 -21.96
N GLN A 226 24.44 16.55 -20.86
CA GLN A 226 25.66 17.35 -20.70
C GLN A 226 26.73 16.99 -21.75
N ASN A 227 26.94 15.69 -21.96
CA ASN A 227 27.89 15.24 -22.96
C ASN A 227 27.48 15.61 -24.38
N LEU A 228 26.18 15.49 -24.71
CA LEU A 228 25.66 15.91 -26.02
C LEU A 228 25.84 17.42 -26.22
N TRP A 229 25.54 18.23 -25.19
CA TRP A 229 25.75 19.67 -25.20
C TRP A 229 27.22 20.02 -25.45
N ASN A 230 28.13 19.37 -24.74
CA ASN A 230 29.58 19.59 -24.90
C ASN A 230 30.07 19.17 -26.31
N GLN A 231 29.48 18.15 -26.94
CA GLN A 231 29.80 17.77 -28.31
C GLN A 231 29.35 18.89 -29.30
N ILE A 232 28.12 19.36 -29.17
CA ILE A 232 27.60 20.44 -30.00
C ILE A 232 28.49 21.70 -29.89
N GLN A 233 28.87 22.09 -28.68
CA GLN A 233 29.76 23.25 -28.47
C GLN A 233 31.15 23.08 -29.14
N ARG A 234 31.69 21.84 -29.13
CA ARG A 234 32.97 21.54 -29.81
C ARG A 234 32.84 21.58 -31.33
N GLU A 235 31.72 21.15 -31.88
CA GLU A 235 31.45 21.23 -33.32
C GLU A 235 31.29 22.69 -33.77
N GLU A 236 30.53 23.51 -33.03
CA GLU A 236 30.41 24.96 -33.31
C GLU A 236 31.75 25.69 -33.23
N GLN A 237 32.64 25.31 -32.30
CA GLN A 237 33.97 25.90 -32.21
C GLN A 237 34.85 25.47 -33.40
N ARG A 238 34.81 24.21 -33.83
CA ARG A 238 35.51 23.74 -35.03
C ARG A 238 35.07 24.43 -36.30
N GLU A 239 33.77 24.67 -36.46
CA GLU A 239 33.26 25.43 -37.62
C GLU A 239 33.78 26.90 -37.62
N LYS A 240 33.89 27.54 -36.46
CA LYS A 240 34.47 28.88 -36.32
C LYS A 240 35.97 28.96 -36.61
N GLU A 241 36.73 27.89 -36.28
CA GLU A 241 38.16 27.80 -36.57
C GLU A 241 38.48 27.56 -38.08
N VAL A 242 37.54 27.02 -38.85
CA VAL A 242 37.66 26.77 -40.28
C VAL A 242 37.45 28.06 -41.12
N ILE A 243 36.93 29.15 -40.52
CA ILE A 243 36.86 30.45 -41.18
C ILE A 243 38.24 31.12 -41.12
N VAL A 244 39.13 30.72 -42.03
CA VAL A 244 40.43 31.41 -42.23
C VAL A 244 40.15 32.81 -42.82
N PRO A 245 40.61 33.90 -42.23
CA PRO A 245 40.48 35.21 -42.83
C PRO A 245 41.36 35.23 -44.07
N VAL A 246 40.73 35.27 -45.27
CA VAL A 246 41.44 35.50 -46.53
C VAL A 246 41.94 36.94 -46.53
N SER A 247 43.22 37.15 -46.18
CA SER A 247 43.87 38.42 -46.34
C SER A 247 44.03 38.70 -47.81
N TYR A 248 43.28 39.62 -48.39
CA TYR A 248 43.51 40.15 -49.71
C TYR A 248 44.81 40.98 -49.66
N THR A 249 45.94 40.39 -50.01
CA THR A 249 47.14 41.13 -50.36
C THR A 249 46.90 41.70 -51.71
N HIS A 250 47.02 43.04 -51.80
CA HIS A 250 46.96 43.84 -53.03
C HIS A 250 47.75 43.24 -54.18
N LEU A 251 47.08 42.84 -55.22
CA LEU A 251 47.68 42.70 -56.54
C LEU A 251 47.92 44.12 -57.07
N ARG A 252 49.18 44.58 -57.00
CA ARG A 252 49.65 45.79 -57.75
C ARG A 252 49.52 45.45 -59.23
N ALA A 253 48.66 46.25 -59.90
CA ALA A 253 48.68 46.30 -61.33
C ALA A 253 50.00 46.93 -61.81
N HIS A 254 50.78 46.20 -62.54
CA HIS A 254 51.88 46.68 -63.32
C HIS A 254 51.31 47.41 -64.51
N GLU A 255 51.45 48.72 -64.52
CA GLU A 255 51.26 49.53 -65.72
C GLU A 255 52.35 49.14 -66.73
N THR A 256 51.96 48.79 -67.92
CA THR A 256 52.83 48.72 -69.07
C THR A 256 53.05 50.09 -69.66
N PRO A 257 54.30 50.53 -69.91
CA PRO A 257 54.56 51.79 -70.62
C PRO A 257 54.27 51.60 -72.08
N GLU A 258 53.48 52.50 -72.65
CA GLU A 258 53.36 52.69 -74.08
C GLU A 258 54.63 53.24 -74.60
N HIS A 259 55.08 52.69 -75.74
CA HIS A 259 55.97 53.41 -76.67
C HIS A 259 55.55 53.11 -78.11
N LEU A 260 55.19 54.26 -78.77
CA LEU A 260 55.17 54.58 -80.21
C LEU A 260 54.20 53.91 -81.12
#